data_e8da0dd555cb97eb9f0158a484687d1a
#
_entry.id   e8da0dd555cb97eb9f0158a484687d1a
#
_cell.length_a   1.000
_cell.length_b   1.000
_cell.length_c   1.000
_cell.angle_alpha   90.00
_cell.angle_beta   90.00
_cell.angle_gamma   90.00
#
_symmetry.space_group_name_H-M   'P 1'
#
loop_
_entity.id
_entity.type
_entity.pdbx_description
1 polymer ?
#
loop_
_entity_poly.entity_id
_entity_poly.type
_entity_poly.pdbx_seq_one_letter_code
_entity_poly.pdbx_strand_id
1 'polypeptide(L)'
;VCVSVFYLLQLSLLYPIERTKTTRSESSGEERFDVAKIFRRETWCVGESAFAILLLLIGTSMLDGFYGSYYNLNQLVFDAFHAPVSIIGIFFGASYAVNAAAYIAADFFSSRFGKRNTMLGSMLIEAGLFLILPWLASNPLCLFGLSMVLCFLPEVVYITSENLIQDAIADDLRATILSVASLVRALFSAMFFSIFGHVLGLYPIQIALGIIGAISIAITAVVSLKMVGIQVSKN
;
A
#
# COMPACT_ATOMS: atom_id res chain seq x y z
N VAL A 1 23.16 -8.08 -9.32
CA VAL A 1 23.19 -8.66 -10.69
C VAL A 1 21.82 -9.24 -11.05
N CYS A 2 21.19 -10.11 -10.23
CA CYS A 2 19.88 -10.70 -10.55
C CYS A 2 18.75 -9.65 -10.70
N VAL A 3 18.72 -8.62 -9.86
CA VAL A 3 17.71 -7.56 -9.91
C VAL A 3 17.80 -6.76 -11.22
N SER A 4 19.01 -6.46 -11.68
CA SER A 4 19.24 -5.71 -12.93
C SER A 4 18.80 -6.50 -14.16
N VAL A 5 18.98 -7.83 -14.16
CA VAL A 5 18.52 -8.71 -15.24
C VAL A 5 17.00 -8.77 -15.30
N PHE A 6 16.34 -8.78 -14.14
CA PHE A 6 14.87 -8.79 -14.06
C PHE A 6 14.26 -7.49 -14.60
N TYR A 7 14.84 -6.33 -14.26
CA TYR A 7 14.41 -5.03 -14.81
C TYR A 7 14.64 -4.94 -16.33
N LEU A 8 15.74 -5.47 -16.84
CA LEU A 8 16.00 -5.52 -18.30
C LEU A 8 15.01 -6.42 -19.03
N LEU A 9 14.62 -7.55 -18.42
CA LEU A 9 13.57 -8.43 -18.93
C LEU A 9 12.19 -7.76 -18.93
N GLN A 10 11.83 -7.04 -17.88
CA GLN A 10 10.60 -6.26 -17.84
C GLN A 10 10.57 -5.17 -18.91
N LEU A 11 11.66 -4.41 -19.08
CA LEU A 11 11.79 -3.40 -20.12
C LEU A 11 11.68 -4.00 -21.52
N SER A 12 12.27 -5.18 -21.75
CA SER A 12 12.19 -5.85 -23.06
C SER A 12 10.79 -6.38 -23.38
N LEU A 13 10.01 -6.76 -22.37
CA LEU A 13 8.62 -7.20 -22.54
C LEU A 13 7.65 -6.03 -22.73
N LEU A 14 7.95 -4.85 -22.16
CA LEU A 14 7.13 -3.65 -22.31
C LEU A 14 7.38 -2.90 -23.63
N TYR A 15 8.58 -3.04 -24.22
CA TYR A 15 8.96 -2.35 -25.45
C TYR A 15 8.02 -2.59 -26.65
N PRO A 16 7.51 -3.82 -26.93
CA PRO A 16 6.55 -4.02 -28.01
C PRO A 16 5.15 -3.44 -27.74
N ILE A 17 4.79 -3.24 -26.48
CA ILE A 17 3.46 -2.70 -26.10
C ILE A 17 3.39 -1.20 -26.38
N GLU A 18 4.48 -0.47 -26.17
CA GLU A 18 4.56 0.95 -26.47
C GLU A 18 4.46 1.23 -27.98
N ARG A 19 5.06 0.38 -28.81
CA ARG A 19 5.04 0.56 -30.27
C ARG A 19 3.67 0.39 -30.91
N THR A 20 2.79 -0.41 -30.29
CA THR A 20 1.40 -0.59 -30.76
C THR A 20 0.46 0.55 -30.36
N LYS A 21 0.82 1.33 -29.33
CA LYS A 21 0.02 2.51 -28.90
C LYS A 21 0.31 3.78 -29.71
N THR A 22 1.54 3.96 -30.18
CA THR A 22 1.96 5.16 -30.93
C THR A 22 1.32 5.27 -32.32
N THR A 23 0.92 4.16 -32.92
CA THR A 23 0.26 4.18 -34.25
C THR A 23 -1.24 4.54 -34.20
N ARG A 24 -1.85 4.68 -33.02
CA ARG A 24 -3.30 4.97 -32.89
C ARG A 24 -3.62 6.39 -32.41
N SER A 25 -2.61 7.23 -32.15
CA SER A 25 -2.80 8.54 -31.50
C SER A 25 -2.50 9.77 -32.40
N GLU A 26 -2.42 9.63 -33.72
CA GLU A 26 -2.13 10.80 -34.60
C GLU A 26 -3.35 11.64 -34.98
N SER A 27 -4.50 11.48 -34.34
CA SER A 27 -5.71 12.23 -34.70
C SER A 27 -6.41 13.00 -33.58
N SER A 28 -5.76 13.24 -32.44
CA SER A 28 -6.33 14.13 -31.42
C SER A 28 -5.29 15.19 -31.04
N GLY A 29 -5.68 16.47 -31.24
CA GLY A 29 -4.82 17.63 -30.99
C GLY A 29 -4.13 17.56 -29.61
N GLU A 30 -2.92 18.09 -29.57
CA GLU A 30 -2.11 18.23 -28.34
C GLU A 30 -2.91 18.90 -27.23
N GLU A 31 -3.64 18.15 -26.43
CA GLU A 31 -4.05 18.62 -25.11
C GLU A 31 -2.78 18.76 -24.27
N ARG A 32 -2.24 19.97 -24.21
CA ARG A 32 -1.17 20.30 -23.29
C ARG A 32 -1.59 19.84 -21.89
N PHE A 33 -0.82 18.95 -21.33
CA PHE A 33 -0.98 18.46 -19.96
C PHE A 33 -0.90 19.68 -19.00
N ASP A 34 -2.05 20.20 -18.63
CA ASP A 34 -2.16 21.37 -17.74
C ASP A 34 -2.11 20.88 -16.29
N VAL A 35 -0.89 20.84 -15.73
CA VAL A 35 -0.66 20.51 -14.32
C VAL A 35 -1.51 21.38 -13.38
N ALA A 36 -1.86 22.60 -13.79
CA ALA A 36 -2.70 23.50 -13.01
C ALA A 36 -4.13 22.96 -12.87
N LYS A 37 -4.63 22.13 -13.80
CA LYS A 37 -5.94 21.46 -13.65
C LYS A 37 -5.96 20.54 -12.44
N ILE A 38 -4.86 19.88 -12.11
CA ILE A 38 -4.76 18.97 -10.96
C ILE A 38 -4.97 19.74 -9.64
N PHE A 39 -4.44 20.96 -9.56
CA PHE A 39 -4.52 21.80 -8.35
C PHE A 39 -5.75 22.70 -8.32
N ARG A 40 -6.59 22.72 -9.36
CA ARG A 40 -7.84 23.46 -9.32
C ARG A 40 -8.79 22.81 -8.32
N ARG A 41 -9.33 23.65 -7.44
CA ARG A 41 -10.34 23.26 -6.45
C ARG A 41 -11.53 22.51 -7.10
N GLU A 42 -11.84 22.83 -8.36
CA GLU A 42 -12.91 22.21 -9.16
C GLU A 42 -12.66 20.72 -9.46
N THR A 43 -11.40 20.30 -9.62
CA THR A 43 -11.02 18.90 -9.85
C THR A 43 -11.25 18.04 -8.61
N TRP A 44 -11.10 18.64 -7.42
CA TRP A 44 -11.26 17.99 -6.12
C TRP A 44 -12.59 18.33 -5.44
N CYS A 45 -13.34 19.31 -5.99
CA CYS A 45 -14.60 19.80 -5.43
C CYS A 45 -15.82 19.09 -6.00
N VAL A 46 -15.85 17.77 -6.02
CA VAL A 46 -17.11 17.06 -6.13
C VAL A 46 -17.59 16.74 -4.70
N GLY A 47 -17.85 17.78 -3.92
CA GLY A 47 -18.48 17.69 -2.60
C GLY A 47 -17.70 16.89 -1.54
N GLU A 48 -18.43 16.28 -0.61
CA GLU A 48 -17.91 15.44 0.48
C GLU A 48 -17.06 14.24 -0.02
N SER A 49 -17.28 13.82 -1.27
CA SER A 49 -16.56 12.71 -1.91
C SER A 49 -15.08 13.00 -2.09
N ALA A 50 -14.67 14.24 -2.43
CA ALA A 50 -13.27 14.58 -2.67
C ALA A 50 -12.42 14.51 -1.41
N PHE A 51 -12.96 15.00 -0.28
CA PHE A 51 -12.29 14.90 1.01
C PHE A 51 -12.11 13.44 1.44
N ALA A 52 -13.09 12.59 1.16
CA ALA A 52 -13.01 11.18 1.45
C ALA A 52 -11.95 10.45 0.62
N ILE A 53 -11.85 10.77 -0.68
CA ILE A 53 -10.82 10.22 -1.55
C ILE A 53 -9.43 10.66 -1.07
N LEU A 54 -9.25 11.93 -0.71
CA LEU A 54 -8.00 12.44 -0.20
C LEU A 54 -7.59 11.76 1.12
N LEU A 55 -8.55 11.60 2.04
CA LEU A 55 -8.31 10.93 3.31
C LEU A 55 -7.98 9.44 3.11
N LEU A 56 -8.69 8.78 2.20
CA LEU A 56 -8.41 7.40 1.81
C LEU A 56 -6.99 7.28 1.25
N LEU A 57 -6.63 8.16 0.31
CA LEU A 57 -5.32 8.17 -0.33
C LEU A 57 -4.20 8.42 0.69
N ILE A 58 -4.34 9.42 1.56
CA ILE A 58 -3.34 9.71 2.59
C ILE A 58 -3.26 8.56 3.60
N GLY A 59 -4.38 8.09 4.12
CA GLY A 59 -4.42 7.04 5.14
C GLY A 59 -3.82 5.73 4.65
N THR A 60 -4.20 5.28 3.46
CA THR A 60 -3.65 4.05 2.87
C THR A 60 -2.18 4.21 2.49
N SER A 61 -1.77 5.40 2.00
CA SER A 61 -0.36 5.68 1.70
C SER A 61 0.52 5.71 2.95
N MET A 62 0.00 6.17 4.09
CA MET A 62 0.73 6.11 5.36
C MET A 62 0.92 4.66 5.82
N LEU A 63 -0.11 3.82 5.75
CA LEU A 63 -0.01 2.41 6.12
C LEU A 63 0.96 1.66 5.20
N ASP A 64 0.86 1.89 3.89
CA ASP A 64 1.79 1.33 2.91
C ASP A 64 3.24 1.77 3.18
N GLY A 65 3.45 3.01 3.62
CA GLY A 65 4.76 3.52 4.05
C GLY A 65 5.30 2.77 5.27
N PHE A 66 4.47 2.46 6.27
CA PHE A 66 4.86 1.64 7.41
C PHE A 66 5.20 0.22 7.01
N TYR A 67 4.33 -0.41 6.22
CA TYR A 67 4.58 -1.75 5.72
C TYR A 67 5.85 -1.81 4.86
N GLY A 68 6.02 -0.90 3.91
CA GLY A 68 7.21 -0.83 3.06
C GLY A 68 8.50 -0.66 3.89
N SER A 69 8.45 0.14 4.96
CA SER A 69 9.57 0.28 5.89
C SER A 69 9.85 -1.03 6.64
N TYR A 70 8.82 -1.68 7.16
CA TYR A 70 8.95 -2.99 7.80
C TYR A 70 9.51 -4.03 6.84
N TYR A 71 8.99 -4.12 5.61
CA TYR A 71 9.43 -5.08 4.61
C TYR A 71 10.91 -4.90 4.24
N ASN A 72 11.35 -3.66 4.01
CA ASN A 72 12.73 -3.36 3.66
C ASN A 72 13.70 -3.58 4.81
N LEU A 73 13.26 -3.38 6.06
CA LEU A 73 14.07 -3.59 7.27
C LEU A 73 13.81 -4.97 7.92
N ASN A 74 13.06 -5.83 7.26
CA ASN A 74 12.64 -7.14 7.76
C ASN A 74 13.85 -8.01 8.17
N GLN A 75 14.97 -7.92 7.43
CA GLN A 75 16.20 -8.62 7.79
C GLN A 75 16.67 -8.26 9.21
N LEU A 76 16.63 -6.98 9.59
CA LEU A 76 16.98 -6.53 10.94
C LEU A 76 16.00 -7.05 11.99
N VAL A 77 14.70 -7.12 11.62
CA VAL A 77 13.68 -7.70 12.50
C VAL A 77 13.95 -9.17 12.75
N PHE A 78 14.19 -9.95 11.69
CA PHE A 78 14.49 -11.38 11.82
C PHE A 78 15.77 -11.63 12.61
N ASP A 79 16.82 -10.83 12.40
CA ASP A 79 18.07 -10.90 13.12
C ASP A 79 17.89 -10.60 14.62
N ALA A 80 17.12 -9.56 14.96
CA ALA A 80 16.81 -9.22 16.35
C ALA A 80 16.05 -10.32 17.11
N PHE A 81 15.31 -11.17 16.40
CA PHE A 81 14.64 -12.34 16.95
C PHE A 81 15.42 -13.64 16.73
N HIS A 82 16.71 -13.56 16.37
CA HIS A 82 17.63 -14.69 16.18
C HIS A 82 17.14 -15.72 15.14
N ALA A 83 16.43 -15.27 14.11
CA ALA A 83 15.99 -16.16 13.05
C ALA A 83 17.15 -16.60 12.16
N PRO A 84 17.24 -17.88 11.78
CA PRO A 84 18.27 -18.36 10.86
C PRO A 84 18.23 -17.64 9.51
N VAL A 85 19.38 -17.36 8.91
CA VAL A 85 19.51 -16.68 7.60
C VAL A 85 18.73 -17.41 6.49
N SER A 86 18.63 -18.73 6.57
CA SER A 86 17.84 -19.55 5.64
C SER A 86 16.36 -19.17 5.65
N ILE A 87 15.79 -18.86 6.83
CA ILE A 87 14.40 -18.41 6.96
C ILE A 87 14.21 -17.06 6.29
N ILE A 88 15.17 -16.15 6.40
CA ILE A 88 15.12 -14.82 5.75
C ILE A 88 15.09 -14.99 4.23
N GLY A 89 15.94 -15.85 3.67
CA GLY A 89 15.96 -16.13 2.23
C GLY A 89 14.63 -16.73 1.72
N ILE A 90 14.06 -17.69 2.46
CA ILE A 90 12.76 -18.29 2.14
C ILE A 90 11.65 -17.23 2.25
N PHE A 91 11.71 -16.34 3.25
CA PHE A 91 10.76 -15.25 3.42
C PHE A 91 10.67 -14.38 2.15
N PHE A 92 11.80 -13.86 1.68
CA PHE A 92 11.79 -13.00 0.48
C PHE A 92 11.32 -13.75 -0.77
N GLY A 93 11.66 -15.03 -0.91
CA GLY A 93 11.15 -15.85 -2.03
C GLY A 93 9.65 -16.09 -1.95
N ALA A 94 9.13 -16.43 -0.76
CA ALA A 94 7.72 -16.72 -0.54
C ALA A 94 6.84 -15.46 -0.58
N SER A 95 7.35 -14.30 -0.17
CA SER A 95 6.60 -13.04 -0.14
C SER A 95 6.05 -12.65 -1.52
N TYR A 96 6.79 -12.89 -2.60
CA TYR A 96 6.28 -12.64 -3.96
C TYR A 96 5.09 -13.51 -4.32
N ALA A 97 5.09 -14.79 -3.90
CA ALA A 97 3.95 -15.68 -4.13
C ALA A 97 2.73 -15.26 -3.27
N VAL A 98 2.99 -14.81 -2.05
CA VAL A 98 1.95 -14.30 -1.13
C VAL A 98 1.33 -13.01 -1.68
N ASN A 99 2.15 -12.08 -2.19
CA ASN A 99 1.67 -10.87 -2.83
C ASN A 99 0.83 -11.18 -4.07
N ALA A 100 1.26 -12.13 -4.92
CA ALA A 100 0.46 -12.56 -6.06
C ALA A 100 -0.89 -13.18 -5.63
N ALA A 101 -0.92 -13.97 -4.55
CA ALA A 101 -2.15 -14.52 -3.99
C ALA A 101 -3.08 -13.43 -3.43
N ALA A 102 -2.53 -12.32 -2.90
CA ALA A 102 -3.30 -11.21 -2.38
C ALA A 102 -4.15 -10.52 -3.46
N TYR A 103 -3.68 -10.46 -4.72
CA TYR A 103 -4.46 -9.94 -5.85
C TYR A 103 -5.74 -10.75 -6.08
N ILE A 104 -5.64 -12.08 -6.08
CA ILE A 104 -6.80 -12.97 -6.25
C ILE A 104 -7.73 -12.86 -5.03
N ALA A 105 -7.16 -12.82 -3.85
CA ALA A 105 -7.91 -12.73 -2.60
C ALA A 105 -8.63 -11.39 -2.44
N ALA A 106 -8.04 -10.28 -2.88
CA ALA A 106 -8.67 -8.96 -2.84
C ALA A 106 -9.99 -8.94 -3.63
N ASP A 107 -10.02 -9.52 -4.81
CA ASP A 107 -11.25 -9.63 -5.62
C ASP A 107 -12.29 -10.55 -4.96
N PHE A 108 -11.85 -11.69 -4.43
CA PHE A 108 -12.73 -12.63 -3.72
C PHE A 108 -13.37 -11.99 -2.47
N PHE A 109 -12.57 -11.35 -1.63
CA PHE A 109 -13.08 -10.69 -0.41
C PHE A 109 -13.94 -9.47 -0.75
N SER A 110 -13.54 -8.68 -1.75
CA SER A 110 -14.28 -7.51 -2.19
C SER A 110 -15.65 -7.86 -2.76
N SER A 111 -15.77 -8.98 -3.48
CA SER A 111 -17.05 -9.46 -3.99
C SER A 111 -17.98 -9.96 -2.89
N ARG A 112 -17.43 -10.55 -1.80
CA ARG A 112 -18.21 -11.15 -0.71
C ARG A 112 -18.56 -10.13 0.39
N PHE A 113 -17.66 -9.27 0.77
CA PHE A 113 -17.81 -8.35 1.91
C PHE A 113 -17.95 -6.89 1.49
N GLY A 114 -17.77 -6.59 0.20
CA GLY A 114 -17.68 -5.25 -0.36
C GLY A 114 -16.27 -4.64 -0.20
N LYS A 115 -15.85 -3.86 -1.21
CA LYS A 115 -14.50 -3.25 -1.28
C LYS A 115 -14.11 -2.50 0.00
N ARG A 116 -15.02 -1.68 0.53
CA ARG A 116 -14.79 -0.91 1.74
C ARG A 116 -14.52 -1.76 2.98
N ASN A 117 -15.38 -2.76 3.24
CA ASN A 117 -15.25 -3.61 4.43
C ASN A 117 -14.00 -4.48 4.34
N THR A 118 -13.65 -4.96 3.14
CA THR A 118 -12.41 -5.69 2.88
C THR A 118 -11.20 -4.83 3.22
N MET A 119 -11.14 -3.60 2.72
CA MET A 119 -10.06 -2.66 3.00
C MET A 119 -9.94 -2.37 4.50
N LEU A 120 -11.03 -1.93 5.14
CA LEU A 120 -11.00 -1.57 6.56
C LEU A 120 -10.69 -2.76 7.47
N GLY A 121 -11.22 -3.94 7.15
CA GLY A 121 -10.92 -5.17 7.88
C GLY A 121 -9.44 -5.55 7.76
N SER A 122 -8.87 -5.47 6.57
CA SER A 122 -7.44 -5.74 6.34
C SER A 122 -6.55 -4.73 7.06
N MET A 123 -6.89 -3.42 7.03
CA MET A 123 -6.17 -2.37 7.77
C MET A 123 -6.19 -2.63 9.29
N LEU A 124 -7.33 -3.03 9.84
CA LEU A 124 -7.45 -3.33 11.28
C LEU A 124 -6.62 -4.54 11.68
N ILE A 125 -6.66 -5.61 10.88
CA ILE A 125 -5.88 -6.82 11.15
C ILE A 125 -4.39 -6.51 11.03
N GLU A 126 -3.96 -5.79 10.00
CA GLU A 126 -2.58 -5.35 9.81
C GLU A 126 -2.07 -4.54 11.01
N ALA A 127 -2.82 -3.52 11.43
CA ALA A 127 -2.47 -2.68 12.56
C ALA A 127 -2.39 -3.49 13.88
N GLY A 128 -3.33 -4.41 14.09
CA GLY A 128 -3.31 -5.34 15.21
C GLY A 128 -2.10 -6.26 15.21
N LEU A 129 -1.72 -6.77 14.02
CA LEU A 129 -0.55 -7.63 13.88
C LEU A 129 0.75 -6.90 14.24
N PHE A 130 0.92 -5.64 13.84
CA PHE A 130 2.10 -4.86 14.24
C PHE A 130 2.19 -4.69 15.77
N LEU A 131 1.05 -4.56 16.47
CA LEU A 131 1.05 -4.49 17.93
C LEU A 131 1.43 -5.81 18.60
N ILE A 132 0.92 -6.93 18.10
CA ILE A 132 1.14 -8.24 18.74
C ILE A 132 2.42 -8.94 18.27
N LEU A 133 2.96 -8.55 17.12
CA LEU A 133 4.17 -9.14 16.53
C LEU A 133 5.34 -9.21 17.54
N PRO A 134 5.67 -8.16 18.31
CA PRO A 134 6.78 -8.21 19.27
C PRO A 134 6.65 -9.30 20.33
N TRP A 135 5.43 -9.64 20.69
CA TRP A 135 5.12 -10.63 21.75
C TRP A 135 5.07 -12.07 21.21
N LEU A 136 4.69 -12.24 19.96
CA LEU A 136 4.56 -13.55 19.32
C LEU A 136 5.83 -13.97 18.54
N ALA A 137 6.75 -13.04 18.29
CA ALA A 137 7.93 -13.26 17.48
C ALA A 137 9.07 -14.05 18.20
N SER A 138 8.84 -14.52 19.44
CA SER A 138 9.83 -15.33 20.18
C SER A 138 10.22 -16.63 19.48
N ASN A 139 9.36 -17.14 18.57
CA ASN A 139 9.63 -18.31 17.75
C ASN A 139 9.86 -17.87 16.29
N PRO A 140 10.99 -18.22 15.63
CA PRO A 140 11.27 -17.85 14.26
C PRO A 140 10.19 -18.30 13.24
N LEU A 141 9.52 -19.42 13.48
CA LEU A 141 8.43 -19.88 12.62
C LEU A 141 7.15 -19.03 12.78
N CYS A 142 6.85 -18.62 14.02
CA CYS A 142 5.77 -17.68 14.28
C CYS A 142 6.05 -16.32 13.63
N LEU A 143 7.27 -15.81 13.78
CA LEU A 143 7.71 -14.59 13.13
C LEU A 143 7.55 -14.68 11.61
N PHE A 144 8.01 -15.78 11.01
CA PHE A 144 7.83 -16.03 9.57
C PHE A 144 6.36 -16.02 9.15
N GLY A 145 5.51 -16.77 9.84
CA GLY A 145 4.08 -16.83 9.52
C GLY A 145 3.38 -15.48 9.65
N LEU A 146 3.64 -14.74 10.73
CA LEU A 146 3.10 -13.40 10.94
C LEU A 146 3.59 -12.41 9.88
N SER A 147 4.88 -12.49 9.51
CA SER A 147 5.45 -11.66 8.46
C SER A 147 4.82 -11.97 7.09
N MET A 148 4.47 -13.23 6.80
CA MET A 148 3.72 -13.59 5.58
C MET A 148 2.33 -12.95 5.56
N VAL A 149 1.62 -12.92 6.68
CA VAL A 149 0.32 -12.24 6.78
C VAL A 149 0.50 -10.73 6.62
N LEU A 150 1.57 -10.16 7.17
CA LEU A 150 1.93 -8.74 6.98
C LEU A 150 2.39 -8.43 5.55
N CYS A 151 2.79 -9.39 4.73
CA CYS A 151 2.97 -9.22 3.29
C CYS A 151 1.63 -9.26 2.54
N PHE A 152 0.70 -10.10 2.97
CA PHE A 152 -0.57 -10.32 2.30
C PHE A 152 -1.56 -9.16 2.48
N LEU A 153 -1.77 -8.70 3.72
CA LEU A 153 -2.81 -7.73 4.05
C LEU A 153 -2.61 -6.35 3.41
N PRO A 154 -1.40 -5.75 3.41
CA PRO A 154 -1.16 -4.47 2.75
C PRO A 154 -1.43 -4.50 1.26
N GLU A 155 -1.12 -5.60 0.57
CA GLU A 155 -1.46 -5.76 -0.85
C GLU A 155 -2.99 -5.79 -1.07
N VAL A 156 -3.74 -6.46 -0.19
CA VAL A 156 -5.21 -6.43 -0.22
C VAL A 156 -5.74 -5.00 0.00
N VAL A 157 -5.17 -4.26 0.97
CA VAL A 157 -5.51 -2.85 1.22
C VAL A 157 -5.20 -2.00 -0.01
N TYR A 158 -4.01 -2.16 -0.58
CA TYR A 158 -3.55 -1.44 -1.76
C TYR A 158 -4.52 -1.60 -2.94
N ILE A 159 -4.78 -2.84 -3.35
CA ILE A 159 -5.65 -3.16 -4.50
C ILE A 159 -7.07 -2.65 -4.26
N THR A 160 -7.60 -2.89 -3.06
CA THR A 160 -8.98 -2.50 -2.74
C THR A 160 -9.13 -0.98 -2.66
N SER A 161 -8.13 -0.27 -2.13
CA SER A 161 -8.12 1.20 -2.07
C SER A 161 -8.00 1.82 -3.46
N GLU A 162 -7.15 1.27 -4.34
CA GLU A 162 -7.06 1.72 -5.74
C GLU A 162 -8.38 1.53 -6.49
N ASN A 163 -9.02 0.38 -6.32
CA ASN A 163 -10.33 0.11 -6.91
C ASN A 163 -11.40 1.11 -6.42
N LEU A 164 -11.40 1.46 -5.11
CA LEU A 164 -12.30 2.46 -4.56
C LEU A 164 -12.04 3.86 -5.11
N ILE A 165 -10.78 4.23 -5.26
CA ILE A 165 -10.37 5.50 -5.86
C ILE A 165 -10.79 5.55 -7.33
N GLN A 166 -10.53 4.48 -8.09
CA GLN A 166 -10.89 4.40 -9.51
C GLN A 166 -12.41 4.49 -9.74
N ASP A 167 -13.22 3.86 -8.89
CA ASP A 167 -14.67 3.91 -8.97
C ASP A 167 -15.25 5.31 -8.68
N ALA A 168 -14.50 6.14 -7.95
CA ALA A 168 -14.94 7.47 -7.51
C ALA A 168 -14.48 8.60 -8.43
N ILE A 169 -13.62 8.32 -9.42
CA ILE A 169 -12.99 9.32 -10.28
C ILE A 169 -13.47 9.17 -11.71
N ALA A 170 -13.69 10.30 -12.38
CA ALA A 170 -13.99 10.34 -13.81
C ALA A 170 -12.82 9.79 -14.66
N ASP A 171 -13.15 9.14 -15.77
CA ASP A 171 -12.17 8.40 -16.58
C ASP A 171 -11.03 9.28 -17.12
N ASP A 172 -11.30 10.53 -17.45
CA ASP A 172 -10.34 11.52 -17.95
C ASP A 172 -9.28 11.93 -16.91
N LEU A 173 -9.60 11.86 -15.60
CA LEU A 173 -8.70 12.20 -14.50
C LEU A 173 -8.01 11.00 -13.86
N ARG A 174 -8.44 9.78 -14.19
CA ARG A 174 -7.98 8.55 -13.53
C ARG A 174 -6.46 8.38 -13.55
N ALA A 175 -5.84 8.50 -14.73
CA ALA A 175 -4.40 8.34 -14.89
C ALA A 175 -3.61 9.36 -14.05
N THR A 176 -4.09 10.61 -14.02
CA THR A 176 -3.45 11.69 -13.27
C THR A 176 -3.54 11.47 -11.78
N ILE A 177 -4.71 11.12 -11.27
CA ILE A 177 -4.91 10.91 -9.82
C ILE A 177 -4.17 9.67 -9.33
N LEU A 178 -4.12 8.58 -10.11
CA LEU A 178 -3.32 7.41 -9.76
C LEU A 178 -1.81 7.72 -9.76
N SER A 179 -1.33 8.57 -10.66
CA SER A 179 0.07 9.03 -10.64
C SER A 179 0.38 9.86 -9.39
N VAL A 180 -0.52 10.77 -8.99
CA VAL A 180 -0.40 11.54 -7.75
C VAL A 180 -0.46 10.61 -6.53
N ALA A 181 -1.36 9.63 -6.52
CA ALA A 181 -1.45 8.63 -5.47
C ALA A 181 -0.14 7.85 -5.30
N SER A 182 0.47 7.41 -6.41
CA SER A 182 1.75 6.72 -6.40
C SER A 182 2.89 7.61 -5.88
N LEU A 183 2.91 8.89 -6.24
CA LEU A 183 3.89 9.86 -5.72
C LEU A 183 3.73 10.06 -4.21
N VAL A 184 2.50 10.28 -3.73
CA VAL A 184 2.20 10.44 -2.30
C VAL A 184 2.64 9.22 -1.52
N ARG A 185 2.35 8.02 -2.04
CA ARG A 185 2.74 6.73 -1.45
C ARG A 185 4.27 6.61 -1.35
N ALA A 186 5.00 6.93 -2.43
CA ALA A 186 6.45 6.91 -2.45
C ALA A 186 7.08 7.89 -1.45
N LEU A 187 6.50 9.09 -1.29
CA LEU A 187 6.95 10.08 -0.31
C LEU A 187 6.75 9.58 1.13
N PHE A 188 5.59 9.00 1.44
CA PHE A 188 5.35 8.42 2.77
C PHE A 188 6.28 7.23 3.02
N SER A 189 6.50 6.35 2.04
CA SER A 189 7.44 5.22 2.18
C SER A 189 8.86 5.71 2.48
N ALA A 190 9.36 6.71 1.77
CA ALA A 190 10.67 7.29 2.02
C ALA A 190 10.78 7.93 3.42
N MET A 191 9.74 8.67 3.82
CA MET A 191 9.67 9.31 5.14
C MET A 191 9.66 8.26 6.27
N PHE A 192 8.77 7.29 6.19
CA PHE A 192 8.64 6.27 7.24
C PHE A 192 9.83 5.32 7.29
N PHE A 193 10.44 5.00 6.15
CA PHE A 193 11.70 4.25 6.12
C PHE A 193 12.79 4.96 6.92
N SER A 194 12.94 6.27 6.74
CA SER A 194 13.91 7.07 7.47
C SER A 194 13.58 7.16 8.97
N ILE A 195 12.30 7.40 9.31
CA ILE A 195 11.83 7.46 10.71
C ILE A 195 12.02 6.10 11.39
N PHE A 196 11.59 5.02 10.73
CA PHE A 196 11.70 3.67 11.31
C PHE A 196 13.14 3.25 11.52
N GLY A 197 14.02 3.53 10.53
CA GLY A 197 15.45 3.27 10.68
C GLY A 197 16.07 4.05 11.87
N HIS A 198 15.66 5.31 12.07
CA HIS A 198 16.10 6.11 13.21
C HIS A 198 15.58 5.56 14.55
N VAL A 199 14.31 5.20 14.61
CA VAL A 199 13.67 4.61 15.81
C VAL A 199 14.35 3.28 16.20
N LEU A 200 14.67 2.43 15.22
CA LEU A 200 15.41 1.19 15.44
C LEU A 200 16.82 1.41 15.98
N GLY A 201 17.45 2.53 15.65
CA GLY A 201 18.75 2.92 16.22
C GLY A 201 18.68 3.39 17.67
N LEU A 202 17.52 3.83 18.14
CA LEU A 202 17.33 4.39 19.49
C LEU A 202 16.64 3.43 20.46
N TYR A 203 15.77 2.55 19.98
CA TYR A 203 14.91 1.70 20.80
C TYR A 203 15.01 0.24 20.39
N PRO A 204 14.75 -0.70 21.32
CA PRO A 204 14.57 -2.10 20.98
C PRO A 204 13.47 -2.29 19.93
N ILE A 205 13.65 -3.29 19.07
CA ILE A 205 12.74 -3.58 17.94
C ILE A 205 11.29 -3.75 18.39
N GLN A 206 11.08 -4.32 19.58
CA GLN A 206 9.74 -4.52 20.16
C GLN A 206 9.01 -3.21 20.38
N ILE A 207 9.71 -2.18 20.88
CA ILE A 207 9.15 -0.85 21.09
C ILE A 207 8.86 -0.18 19.73
N ALA A 208 9.78 -0.28 18.77
CA ALA A 208 9.62 0.28 17.45
C ALA A 208 8.39 -0.28 16.72
N LEU A 209 8.21 -1.60 16.73
CA LEU A 209 7.03 -2.26 16.16
C LEU A 209 5.74 -1.90 16.90
N GLY A 210 5.78 -1.78 18.22
CA GLY A 210 4.64 -1.33 19.02
C GLY A 210 4.19 0.09 18.68
N ILE A 211 5.13 1.01 18.46
CA ILE A 211 4.84 2.39 18.04
C ILE A 211 4.16 2.38 16.66
N ILE A 212 4.69 1.62 15.70
CA ILE A 212 4.09 1.47 14.37
C ILE A 212 2.66 0.96 14.49
N GLY A 213 2.45 -0.11 15.25
CA GLY A 213 1.13 -0.68 15.45
C GLY A 213 0.14 0.32 16.05
N ALA A 214 0.55 1.09 17.06
CA ALA A 214 -0.30 2.11 17.68
C ALA A 214 -0.68 3.23 16.69
N ILE A 215 0.29 3.72 15.90
CA ILE A 215 0.03 4.72 14.87
C ILE A 215 -0.88 4.15 13.77
N SER A 216 -0.66 2.92 13.33
CA SER A 216 -1.48 2.25 12.32
C SER A 216 -2.94 2.10 12.78
N ILE A 217 -3.18 1.77 14.06
CA ILE A 217 -4.54 1.74 14.63
C ILE A 217 -5.17 3.13 14.59
N ALA A 218 -4.44 4.17 14.99
CA ALA A 218 -4.95 5.53 14.98
C ALA A 218 -5.36 5.98 13.56
N ILE A 219 -4.52 5.70 12.56
CA ILE A 219 -4.81 5.99 11.15
C ILE A 219 -6.05 5.23 10.69
N THR A 220 -6.10 3.92 10.95
CA THR A 220 -7.23 3.07 10.58
C THR A 220 -8.52 3.55 11.21
N ALA A 221 -8.50 3.95 12.48
CA ALA A 221 -9.65 4.51 13.17
C ALA A 221 -10.16 5.80 12.52
N VAL A 222 -9.25 6.74 12.20
CA VAL A 222 -9.60 7.99 11.50
C VAL A 222 -10.22 7.73 10.13
N VAL A 223 -9.62 6.86 9.33
CA VAL A 223 -10.15 6.47 8.01
C VAL A 223 -11.52 5.81 8.15
N SER A 224 -11.68 4.88 9.09
CA SER A 224 -12.94 4.16 9.34
C SER A 224 -14.07 5.11 9.73
N LEU A 225 -13.84 6.01 10.67
CA LEU A 225 -14.85 6.95 11.16
C LEU A 225 -15.36 7.88 10.05
N LYS A 226 -14.46 8.36 9.19
CA LYS A 226 -14.83 9.24 8.09
C LYS A 226 -15.56 8.51 6.96
N MET A 227 -15.15 7.27 6.67
CA MET A 227 -15.83 6.46 5.65
C MET A 227 -17.23 6.02 6.08
N VAL A 228 -17.51 5.87 7.39
CA VAL A 228 -18.88 5.62 7.89
C VAL A 228 -19.80 6.83 7.63
N GLY A 229 -19.31 8.06 7.84
CA GLY A 229 -20.10 9.29 7.63
C GLY A 229 -20.60 9.48 6.19
N ILE A 230 -19.84 9.00 5.19
CA ILE A 230 -20.18 9.18 3.76
C ILE A 230 -21.36 8.32 3.32
N GLN A 231 -21.59 7.16 3.92
CA GLN A 231 -22.73 6.30 3.59
C GLN A 231 -24.06 6.83 4.14
N VAL A 232 -24.05 7.54 5.26
CA VAL A 232 -25.27 8.11 5.87
C VAL A 232 -25.81 9.25 5.01
N SER A 233 -24.97 9.93 4.24
CA SER A 233 -25.38 11.02 3.34
C SER A 233 -25.98 10.56 2.00
N LYS A 234 -25.88 9.27 1.64
CA LYS A 234 -26.42 8.72 0.38
C LYS A 234 -27.77 8.00 0.52
N ASN A 235 -28.27 7.81 1.74
CA ASN A 235 -29.61 7.30 2.06
C ASN A 235 -30.54 8.43 2.52
#